data_f02463220f28dc61b9d615a315c64d1b
#
_entry.id   f02463220f28dc61b9d615a315c64d1b
#
_cell.length_a   1.000
_cell.length_b   1.000
_cell.length_c   1.000
_cell.angle_alpha   90.00
_cell.angle_beta   90.00
_cell.angle_gamma   90.00
#
_symmetry.space_group_name_H-M   'P 1'
#
loop_
_entity.id
_entity.type
_entity.pdbx_description
1 polymer ?
#
loop_
_entity_poly.entity_id
_entity_poly.type
_entity_poly.pdbx_seq_one_letter_code
_entity_poly.pdbx_strand_id
1 'polypeptide(L)'
;SCSVSLKDVVKAVWFNATKLGLNGNNHYLSSQQAVGMAELLVKNDINWISLLKKGTKYNIDDTVWIEVLYGGDVYTPQSDGQFLSSARCDWMTSFKELEPFINDDVPDDSPTNSQSIILVLHDGERQILLSGDATPGKLYDALRQYINDGNSNHFDLIKLPHHGSYRNITKEILNLLVCNDYIISTDGNRFFHPDKKMFMKICNWGQRDKDEKIMFHMNYYDELFPLLNITDTEMSTYKFECDGRRKF
;
A
#
# COMPACT_ATOMS: atom_id res chain seq x y z
N SER A 1 -23.45 -6.69 -30.19
CA SER A 1 -22.46 -6.43 -29.12
C SER A 1 -23.25 -6.22 -27.83
N CYS A 2 -23.14 -7.19 -26.93
CA CYS A 2 -23.71 -7.07 -25.60
C CYS A 2 -22.84 -6.05 -24.84
N SER A 3 -23.30 -4.83 -24.65
CA SER A 3 -22.61 -3.84 -23.82
C SER A 3 -22.86 -4.23 -22.35
N VAL A 4 -21.86 -4.81 -21.71
CA VAL A 4 -21.90 -5.07 -20.26
C VAL A 4 -21.88 -3.72 -19.54
N SER A 5 -22.90 -3.44 -18.74
CA SER A 5 -22.97 -2.23 -17.93
C SER A 5 -21.94 -2.32 -16.80
N LEU A 6 -21.35 -1.18 -16.42
CA LEU A 6 -20.41 -1.12 -15.29
C LEU A 6 -21.06 -1.67 -14.00
N LYS A 7 -22.34 -1.42 -13.79
CA LYS A 7 -23.14 -1.92 -12.66
C LYS A 7 -23.29 -3.45 -12.63
N ASP A 8 -23.22 -4.11 -13.80
CA ASP A 8 -23.29 -5.57 -13.86
C ASP A 8 -22.03 -6.25 -13.30
N VAL A 9 -20.89 -5.53 -13.38
CA VAL A 9 -19.56 -6.00 -12.96
C VAL A 9 -19.22 -5.51 -11.55
N VAL A 10 -19.45 -4.22 -11.28
CA VAL A 10 -19.11 -3.57 -10.00
C VAL A 10 -20.35 -3.48 -9.12
N LYS A 11 -20.38 -4.25 -8.04
CA LYS A 11 -21.53 -4.29 -7.10
C LYS A 11 -21.46 -3.23 -6.02
N ALA A 12 -20.26 -2.91 -5.54
CA ALA A 12 -20.02 -1.85 -4.57
C ALA A 12 -18.59 -1.32 -4.69
N VAL A 13 -18.39 -0.09 -4.25
CA VAL A 13 -17.06 0.54 -4.15
C VAL A 13 -16.87 1.08 -2.75
N TRP A 14 -15.73 0.78 -2.15
CA TRP A 14 -15.31 1.37 -0.89
C TRP A 14 -14.40 2.55 -1.18
N PHE A 15 -14.87 3.73 -0.83
CA PHE A 15 -14.18 4.94 -1.20
C PHE A 15 -14.43 6.08 -0.20
N ASN A 16 -13.35 6.58 0.42
CA ASN A 16 -13.42 7.62 1.45
C ASN A 16 -13.49 9.03 0.85
N ALA A 17 -14.60 9.36 0.21
CA ALA A 17 -14.91 10.74 -0.09
C ALA A 17 -16.31 11.07 0.45
N THR A 18 -16.49 12.25 1.00
CA THR A 18 -17.81 12.68 1.45
C THR A 18 -18.62 13.21 0.28
N LYS A 19 -19.91 12.85 0.19
CA LYS A 19 -20.86 13.43 -0.79
C LYS A 19 -20.93 14.96 -0.70
N LEU A 20 -20.54 15.54 0.43
CA LEU A 20 -20.49 16.98 0.69
C LEU A 20 -19.23 17.67 0.11
N GLY A 21 -18.15 16.93 -0.15
CA GLY A 21 -16.93 17.46 -0.75
C GLY A 21 -17.01 17.76 -2.25
N LEU A 22 -18.10 17.37 -2.91
CA LEU A 22 -18.32 17.59 -4.34
C LEU A 22 -18.55 19.06 -4.72
N ASN A 23 -18.84 19.93 -3.76
CA ASN A 23 -19.17 21.35 -4.01
C ASN A 23 -18.02 22.34 -3.68
N GLY A 24 -16.82 21.86 -3.40
CA GLY A 24 -15.68 22.71 -3.03
C GLY A 24 -14.66 22.87 -4.16
N ASN A 25 -14.30 24.14 -4.44
CA ASN A 25 -13.24 24.53 -5.38
C ASN A 25 -11.83 24.13 -4.87
N ASN A 26 -11.55 22.86 -4.69
CA ASN A 26 -10.24 22.41 -4.20
C ASN A 26 -9.37 21.87 -5.33
N HIS A 27 -8.29 22.59 -5.61
CA HIS A 27 -7.34 22.40 -6.70
C HIS A 27 -6.26 21.30 -6.46
N TYR A 28 -6.56 20.22 -5.74
CA TYR A 28 -5.62 19.10 -5.60
C TYR A 28 -5.89 18.04 -6.66
N LEU A 29 -4.84 17.58 -7.36
CA LEU A 29 -4.94 16.51 -8.38
C LEU A 29 -5.63 15.26 -7.81
N SER A 30 -5.37 14.90 -6.56
CA SER A 30 -6.04 13.80 -5.87
C SER A 30 -7.52 14.06 -5.60
N SER A 31 -7.91 15.30 -5.29
CA SER A 31 -9.31 15.66 -5.06
C SER A 31 -10.12 15.69 -6.36
N GLN A 32 -9.52 16.10 -7.47
CA GLN A 32 -10.19 16.06 -8.78
C GLN A 32 -10.45 14.62 -9.25
N GLN A 33 -9.52 13.71 -9.02
CA GLN A 33 -9.73 12.28 -9.31
C GLN A 33 -10.80 11.68 -8.42
N ALA A 34 -10.81 12.04 -7.14
CA ALA A 34 -11.83 11.61 -6.19
C ALA A 34 -13.22 12.12 -6.58
N VAL A 35 -13.34 13.39 -6.99
CA VAL A 35 -14.59 13.97 -7.53
C VAL A 35 -15.03 13.24 -8.79
N GLY A 36 -14.12 13.05 -9.75
CA GLY A 36 -14.42 12.33 -10.98
C GLY A 36 -14.87 10.88 -10.73
N MET A 37 -14.25 10.19 -9.78
CA MET A 37 -14.67 8.84 -9.37
C MET A 37 -16.07 8.87 -8.75
N ALA A 38 -16.35 9.79 -7.84
CA ALA A 38 -17.66 9.93 -7.22
C ALA A 38 -18.76 10.23 -8.24
N GLU A 39 -18.49 11.11 -9.22
CA GLU A 39 -19.42 11.39 -10.32
C GLU A 39 -19.71 10.16 -11.17
N LEU A 40 -18.68 9.36 -11.48
CA LEU A 40 -18.84 8.11 -12.21
C LEU A 40 -19.69 7.09 -11.44
N LEU A 41 -19.49 6.96 -10.13
CA LEU A 41 -20.27 6.06 -9.28
C LEU A 41 -21.75 6.46 -9.26
N VAL A 42 -22.03 7.75 -9.07
CA VAL A 42 -23.39 8.29 -9.08
C VAL A 42 -24.04 8.11 -10.47
N LYS A 43 -23.33 8.46 -11.55
CA LYS A 43 -23.84 8.34 -12.91
C LYS A 43 -24.21 6.91 -13.30
N ASN A 44 -23.47 5.92 -12.80
CA ASN A 44 -23.70 4.51 -13.10
C ASN A 44 -24.54 3.79 -12.04
N ASP A 45 -25.09 4.52 -11.05
CA ASP A 45 -25.89 3.97 -9.95
C ASP A 45 -25.16 2.81 -9.23
N ILE A 46 -23.86 2.99 -8.97
CA ILE A 46 -23.03 2.02 -8.26
C ILE A 46 -23.10 2.31 -6.76
N ASN A 47 -23.34 1.26 -5.98
CA ASN A 47 -23.32 1.36 -4.53
C ASN A 47 -21.97 1.81 -4.02
N TRP A 48 -21.96 2.89 -3.22
CA TRP A 48 -20.75 3.49 -2.68
C TRP A 48 -20.82 3.53 -1.15
N ILE A 49 -19.83 2.92 -0.52
CA ILE A 49 -19.70 2.86 0.94
C ILE A 49 -18.48 3.68 1.33
N SER A 50 -18.68 4.70 2.15
CA SER A 50 -17.62 5.54 2.73
C SER A 50 -17.51 5.31 4.23
N LEU A 51 -16.34 5.63 4.81
CA LEU A 51 -16.06 5.54 6.24
C LEU A 51 -16.32 4.13 6.78
N LEU A 52 -15.58 3.18 6.25
CA LEU A 52 -15.66 1.80 6.70
C LEU A 52 -15.37 1.72 8.21
N LYS A 53 -16.25 1.05 8.93
CA LYS A 53 -16.08 0.89 10.36
C LYS A 53 -14.99 -0.14 10.65
N LYS A 54 -14.00 0.23 11.46
CA LYS A 54 -12.95 -0.67 11.95
C LYS A 54 -13.56 -1.94 12.57
N GLY A 55 -12.94 -3.09 12.32
CA GLY A 55 -13.36 -4.40 12.80
C GLY A 55 -14.56 -4.98 12.03
N THR A 56 -15.06 -4.27 11.00
CA THR A 56 -16.12 -4.84 10.16
C THR A 56 -15.54 -5.92 9.27
N LYS A 57 -16.27 -7.05 9.21
CA LYS A 57 -15.95 -8.20 8.36
C LYS A 57 -16.94 -8.28 7.21
N TYR A 58 -16.43 -8.44 5.99
CA TYR A 58 -17.21 -8.57 4.78
C TYR A 58 -16.89 -9.91 4.12
N ASN A 59 -17.84 -10.82 4.11
CA ASN A 59 -17.69 -12.11 3.44
C ASN A 59 -17.82 -11.90 1.93
N ILE A 60 -16.88 -12.45 1.18
CA ILE A 60 -16.92 -12.55 -0.28
C ILE A 60 -17.56 -13.86 -0.67
N ASP A 61 -17.11 -14.96 -0.02
CA ASP A 61 -17.70 -16.28 -0.12
C ASP A 61 -17.54 -17.05 1.21
N ASP A 62 -17.65 -18.38 1.18
CA ASP A 62 -17.60 -19.22 2.39
C ASP A 62 -16.19 -19.27 3.03
N THR A 63 -15.13 -18.99 2.28
CA THR A 63 -13.73 -19.08 2.70
C THR A 63 -12.98 -17.75 2.63
N VAL A 64 -13.47 -16.82 1.81
CA VAL A 64 -12.82 -15.53 1.55
C VAL A 64 -13.61 -14.40 2.21
N TRP A 65 -12.93 -13.63 3.04
CA TRP A 65 -13.51 -12.46 3.69
C TRP A 65 -12.49 -11.36 3.91
N ILE A 66 -12.96 -10.14 4.10
CA ILE A 66 -12.12 -8.95 4.32
C ILE A 66 -12.42 -8.38 5.69
N GLU A 67 -11.37 -8.05 6.44
CA GLU A 67 -11.45 -7.30 7.69
C GLU A 67 -10.92 -5.88 7.52
N VAL A 68 -11.67 -4.91 8.02
CA VAL A 68 -11.26 -3.49 8.00
C VAL A 68 -10.44 -3.19 9.26
N LEU A 69 -9.15 -2.96 9.10
CA LEU A 69 -8.26 -2.53 10.18
C LEU A 69 -8.37 -1.03 10.44
N TYR A 70 -8.49 -0.26 9.36
CA TYR A 70 -8.70 1.17 9.39
C TYR A 70 -9.51 1.61 8.17
N GLY A 71 -10.62 2.27 8.39
CA GLY A 71 -11.57 2.67 7.35
C GLY A 71 -11.36 4.10 6.83
N GLY A 72 -10.30 4.77 7.26
CA GLY A 72 -10.09 6.20 7.02
C GLY A 72 -10.82 7.10 8.02
N ASP A 73 -10.37 8.34 8.12
CA ASP A 73 -11.06 9.39 8.88
C ASP A 73 -11.90 10.25 7.93
N VAL A 74 -12.76 11.11 8.47
CA VAL A 74 -13.44 12.13 7.67
C VAL A 74 -12.39 13.07 7.10
N TYR A 75 -12.26 13.08 5.78
CA TYR A 75 -11.36 14.01 5.11
C TYR A 75 -11.86 15.44 5.30
N THR A 76 -11.14 16.22 6.10
CA THR A 76 -11.26 17.68 6.12
C THR A 76 -10.17 18.24 5.23
N PRO A 77 -10.51 18.93 4.11
CA PRO A 77 -9.51 19.59 3.28
C PRO A 77 -8.71 20.56 4.17
N GLN A 78 -7.45 20.23 4.41
CA GLN A 78 -6.53 21.22 4.99
C GLN A 78 -5.96 22.05 3.84
N SER A 79 -6.06 23.36 3.97
CA SER A 79 -5.39 24.29 3.08
C SER A 79 -3.89 24.12 3.20
N ASP A 80 -3.23 23.94 2.05
CA ASP A 80 -1.83 24.27 1.82
C ASP A 80 -0.73 23.49 2.58
N GLY A 81 -0.77 22.19 2.51
CA GLY A 81 0.47 21.43 2.60
C GLY A 81 1.31 21.69 1.35
N GLN A 82 2.42 22.42 1.45
CA GLN A 82 3.41 22.45 0.37
C GLN A 82 3.83 21.02 0.09
N PHE A 83 3.46 20.51 -1.08
CA PHE A 83 4.05 19.28 -1.58
C PHE A 83 5.55 19.55 -1.73
N LEU A 84 6.35 19.05 -0.82
CA LEU A 84 7.78 18.95 -1.01
C LEU A 84 8.01 17.88 -2.08
N SER A 85 7.85 18.28 -3.34
CA SER A 85 8.06 17.47 -4.53
C SER A 85 9.53 17.37 -4.87
N SER A 86 10.36 16.90 -3.96
CA SER A 86 11.67 16.38 -4.35
C SER A 86 11.71 14.89 -4.02
N ALA A 87 10.94 14.13 -4.76
CA ALA A 87 11.18 12.69 -4.84
C ALA A 87 12.60 12.51 -5.38
N ARG A 88 13.56 12.26 -4.51
CA ARG A 88 14.90 11.90 -4.92
C ARG A 88 14.85 10.44 -5.33
N CYS A 89 15.02 10.20 -6.63
CA CYS A 89 15.18 8.87 -7.16
C CYS A 89 16.50 8.27 -6.66
N ASP A 90 16.44 7.14 -5.95
CA ASP A 90 17.61 6.43 -5.44
C ASP A 90 18.02 5.23 -6.32
N TRP A 91 17.38 5.05 -7.48
CA TRP A 91 17.54 3.88 -8.34
C TRP A 91 18.97 3.67 -8.82
N MET A 92 19.73 4.76 -9.06
CA MET A 92 21.12 4.70 -9.50
C MET A 92 22.12 4.58 -8.34
N THR A 93 21.67 4.66 -7.08
CA THR A 93 22.54 4.57 -5.91
C THR A 93 22.65 3.12 -5.48
N SER A 94 23.85 2.62 -5.20
CA SER A 94 24.01 1.24 -4.71
C SER A 94 23.50 1.08 -3.26
N PHE A 95 23.16 -0.14 -2.87
CA PHE A 95 22.76 -0.43 -1.48
C PHE A 95 23.85 -0.04 -0.48
N LYS A 96 25.12 -0.26 -0.83
CA LYS A 96 26.27 0.12 0.01
C LYS A 96 26.32 1.63 0.27
N GLU A 97 25.99 2.45 -0.72
CA GLU A 97 25.95 3.90 -0.58
C GLU A 97 24.72 4.37 0.20
N LEU A 98 23.60 3.64 0.13
CA LEU A 98 22.37 3.94 0.87
C LEU A 98 22.43 3.48 2.34
N GLU A 99 23.24 2.49 2.66
CA GLU A 99 23.28 1.85 3.99
C GLU A 99 23.49 2.85 5.16
N PRO A 100 24.39 3.85 5.07
CA PRO A 100 24.55 4.82 6.15
C PRO A 100 23.29 5.67 6.40
N PHE A 101 22.39 5.76 5.44
CA PHE A 101 21.21 6.62 5.46
C PHE A 101 19.90 5.84 5.66
N ILE A 102 19.97 4.55 6.02
CA ILE A 102 18.78 3.70 6.14
C ILE A 102 17.82 4.17 7.24
N ASN A 103 18.34 4.88 8.25
CA ASN A 103 17.58 5.44 9.36
C ASN A 103 17.22 6.93 9.19
N ASP A 104 17.75 7.58 8.16
CA ASP A 104 17.59 9.03 7.96
C ASP A 104 16.31 9.33 7.16
N ASP A 105 15.17 9.06 7.76
CA ASP A 105 13.89 9.26 7.10
C ASP A 105 12.99 10.24 7.82
N VAL A 106 12.32 11.06 7.04
CA VAL A 106 11.12 11.77 7.48
C VAL A 106 9.93 10.89 7.08
N PRO A 107 9.20 10.30 8.04
CA PRO A 107 8.02 9.50 7.72
C PRO A 107 6.99 10.28 6.91
N ASP A 108 6.20 9.57 6.09
CA ASP A 108 5.07 10.18 5.39
C ASP A 108 3.98 10.54 6.41
N ASP A 109 3.63 11.82 6.46
CA ASP A 109 2.57 12.39 7.30
C ASP A 109 1.45 13.05 6.48
N SER A 110 1.41 12.76 5.18
CA SER A 110 0.43 13.32 4.25
C SER A 110 -1.01 13.11 4.72
N PRO A 111 -1.81 14.18 4.84
CA PRO A 111 -3.23 14.06 5.19
C PRO A 111 -4.02 13.20 4.21
N THR A 112 -3.67 13.20 2.93
CA THR A 112 -4.31 12.36 1.91
C THR A 112 -4.01 10.88 2.15
N ASN A 113 -2.74 10.52 2.37
CA ASN A 113 -2.32 9.13 2.58
C ASN A 113 -2.83 8.60 3.93
N SER A 114 -2.99 9.48 4.93
CA SER A 114 -3.59 9.11 6.21
C SER A 114 -5.06 8.66 6.12
N GLN A 115 -5.72 8.91 4.98
CA GLN A 115 -7.10 8.46 4.71
C GLN A 115 -7.17 7.09 4.03
N SER A 116 -6.03 6.49 3.70
CA SER A 116 -6.00 5.18 3.05
C SER A 116 -6.67 4.11 3.89
N ILE A 117 -7.50 3.31 3.25
CA ILE A 117 -8.16 2.17 3.87
C ILE A 117 -7.12 1.06 4.06
N ILE A 118 -7.06 0.47 5.25
CA ILE A 118 -6.18 -0.65 5.57
C ILE A 118 -7.05 -1.89 5.81
N LEU A 119 -6.77 -2.96 5.08
CA LEU A 119 -7.57 -4.18 5.07
C LEU A 119 -6.67 -5.41 5.26
N VAL A 120 -7.24 -6.47 5.84
CA VAL A 120 -6.71 -7.82 5.71
C VAL A 120 -7.72 -8.65 4.92
N LEU A 121 -7.26 -9.24 3.83
CA LEU A 121 -7.99 -10.25 3.08
C LEU A 121 -7.61 -11.62 3.64
N HIS A 122 -8.61 -12.40 4.03
CA HIS A 122 -8.45 -13.78 4.46
C HIS A 122 -8.94 -14.73 3.36
N ASP A 123 -8.17 -15.76 3.08
CA ASP A 123 -8.52 -16.85 2.16
C ASP A 123 -8.14 -18.18 2.83
N GLY A 124 -9.11 -18.81 3.49
CA GLY A 124 -8.87 -19.90 4.40
C GLY A 124 -7.98 -19.47 5.57
N GLU A 125 -6.81 -20.06 5.70
CA GLU A 125 -5.81 -19.71 6.74
C GLU A 125 -4.86 -18.59 6.31
N ARG A 126 -4.86 -18.20 5.03
CA ARG A 126 -3.96 -17.18 4.50
C ARG A 126 -4.43 -15.78 4.85
N GLN A 127 -3.47 -14.91 5.15
CA GLN A 127 -3.69 -13.50 5.44
C GLN A 127 -2.90 -12.61 4.47
N ILE A 128 -3.59 -11.68 3.82
CA ILE A 128 -3.00 -10.73 2.88
C ILE A 128 -3.27 -9.30 3.38
N LEU A 129 -2.21 -8.56 3.66
CA LEU A 129 -2.32 -7.16 4.08
C LEU A 129 -2.41 -6.23 2.86
N LEU A 130 -3.46 -5.44 2.79
CA LEU A 130 -3.69 -4.40 1.79
C LEU A 130 -3.63 -3.04 2.48
N SER A 131 -2.51 -2.34 2.37
CA SER A 131 -2.20 -1.14 3.14
C SER A 131 -2.52 0.19 2.44
N GLY A 132 -2.96 0.16 1.17
CA GLY A 132 -3.16 1.38 0.38
C GLY A 132 -1.87 2.22 0.32
N ASP A 133 -1.99 3.52 0.53
CA ASP A 133 -0.88 4.46 0.66
C ASP A 133 -0.74 4.95 2.11
N ALA A 134 -1.18 4.14 3.07
CA ALA A 134 -1.27 4.50 4.48
C ALA A 134 0.03 5.08 5.04
N THR A 135 -0.10 6.13 5.83
CA THR A 135 1.02 6.69 6.57
C THR A 135 1.54 5.71 7.63
N PRO A 136 2.84 5.75 7.99
CA PRO A 136 3.43 4.81 8.92
C PRO A 136 2.71 4.76 10.27
N GLY A 137 2.30 5.91 10.80
CA GLY A 137 1.60 5.98 12.08
C GLY A 137 0.25 5.25 12.03
N LYS A 138 -0.56 5.50 10.98
CA LYS A 138 -1.86 4.83 10.82
C LYS A 138 -1.70 3.32 10.62
N LEU A 139 -0.72 2.92 9.81
CA LEU A 139 -0.45 1.50 9.57
C LEU A 139 0.02 0.79 10.85
N TYR A 140 0.95 1.40 11.58
CA TYR A 140 1.43 0.85 12.84
C TYR A 140 0.31 0.67 13.87
N ASP A 141 -0.51 1.71 14.09
CA ASP A 141 -1.60 1.66 15.06
C ASP A 141 -2.65 0.61 14.68
N ALA A 142 -3.00 0.52 13.39
CA ALA A 142 -3.95 -0.47 12.90
C ALA A 142 -3.46 -1.91 13.11
N LEU A 143 -2.20 -2.19 12.76
CA LEU A 143 -1.58 -3.51 12.90
C LEU A 143 -1.39 -3.89 14.37
N ARG A 144 -0.87 -2.98 15.18
CA ARG A 144 -0.70 -3.21 16.62
C ARG A 144 -2.01 -3.58 17.29
N GLN A 145 -3.09 -2.87 16.94
CA GLN A 145 -4.41 -3.20 17.50
C GLN A 145 -4.91 -4.56 17.00
N TYR A 146 -4.75 -4.86 15.71
CA TYR A 146 -5.14 -6.13 15.12
C TYR A 146 -4.48 -7.32 15.83
N ILE A 147 -3.17 -7.21 16.10
CA ILE A 147 -2.40 -8.22 16.82
C ILE A 147 -2.84 -8.31 18.30
N ASN A 148 -3.08 -7.16 18.96
CA ASN A 148 -3.55 -7.12 20.34
C ASN A 148 -4.95 -7.72 20.52
N ASP A 149 -5.77 -7.68 19.48
CA ASP A 149 -7.09 -8.33 19.46
C ASP A 149 -7.00 -9.87 19.28
N GLY A 150 -5.77 -10.42 19.29
CA GLY A 150 -5.49 -11.86 19.26
C GLY A 150 -5.30 -12.45 17.86
N ASN A 151 -5.21 -11.60 16.83
CA ASN A 151 -4.96 -12.08 15.48
C ASN A 151 -3.46 -12.39 15.25
N SER A 152 -3.17 -13.24 14.26
CA SER A 152 -1.81 -13.57 13.88
C SER A 152 -1.07 -12.35 13.30
N ASN A 153 0.22 -12.25 13.60
CA ASN A 153 1.12 -11.28 12.99
C ASN A 153 1.85 -11.83 11.74
N HIS A 154 1.57 -13.07 11.36
CA HIS A 154 2.09 -13.70 10.15
C HIS A 154 1.18 -13.38 8.98
N PHE A 155 1.76 -12.82 7.92
CA PHE A 155 1.08 -12.52 6.66
C PHE A 155 1.75 -13.30 5.53
N ASP A 156 0.93 -13.99 4.73
CA ASP A 156 1.41 -14.70 3.55
C ASP A 156 1.83 -13.73 2.43
N LEU A 157 1.24 -12.52 2.44
CA LEU A 157 1.53 -11.51 1.44
C LEU A 157 1.23 -10.11 1.99
N ILE A 158 2.10 -9.15 1.70
CA ILE A 158 1.88 -7.75 2.03
C ILE A 158 1.95 -6.89 0.76
N LYS A 159 0.86 -6.22 0.38
CA LYS A 159 0.95 -5.12 -0.57
C LYS A 159 1.62 -3.94 0.14
N LEU A 160 2.81 -3.56 -0.33
CA LEU A 160 3.58 -2.48 0.28
C LEU A 160 2.83 -1.15 0.25
N PRO A 161 2.84 -0.38 1.35
CA PRO A 161 2.20 0.92 1.39
C PRO A 161 2.87 1.89 0.40
N HIS A 162 2.07 2.80 -0.13
CA HIS A 162 2.51 3.89 -0.99
C HIS A 162 3.51 3.44 -2.07
N HIS A 163 3.14 2.35 -2.77
CA HIS A 163 3.89 1.81 -3.91
C HIS A 163 5.35 1.39 -3.62
N GLY A 164 5.70 1.16 -2.36
CA GLY A 164 7.06 0.85 -1.93
C GLY A 164 7.89 2.10 -1.60
N SER A 165 7.25 3.17 -1.16
CA SER A 165 7.94 4.33 -0.61
C SER A 165 8.68 3.98 0.69
N TYR A 166 9.97 4.30 0.79
CA TYR A 166 10.77 4.08 1.99
C TYR A 166 10.26 4.87 3.21
N ARG A 167 9.53 5.98 2.97
CA ARG A 167 8.95 6.84 4.01
C ARG A 167 7.74 6.20 4.70
N ASN A 168 7.12 5.19 4.08
CA ASN A 168 5.94 4.49 4.60
C ASN A 168 6.30 3.15 5.27
N ILE A 169 7.57 2.74 5.22
CA ILE A 169 8.09 1.53 5.86
C ILE A 169 9.03 1.92 6.99
N THR A 170 8.67 1.59 8.23
CA THR A 170 9.50 1.84 9.40
C THR A 170 9.91 0.55 10.08
N LYS A 171 10.97 0.62 10.90
CA LYS A 171 11.46 -0.52 11.66
C LYS A 171 10.40 -1.05 12.64
N GLU A 172 9.61 -0.16 13.22
CA GLU A 172 8.55 -0.50 14.17
C GLU A 172 7.46 -1.33 13.48
N ILE A 173 7.05 -0.96 12.26
CA ILE A 173 6.08 -1.74 11.47
C ILE A 173 6.65 -3.11 11.15
N LEU A 174 7.88 -3.16 10.64
CA LEU A 174 8.53 -4.42 10.25
C LEU A 174 8.75 -5.36 11.43
N ASN A 175 8.98 -4.83 12.63
CA ASN A 175 9.09 -5.64 13.84
C ASN A 175 7.77 -6.23 14.34
N LEU A 176 6.63 -5.70 13.87
CA LEU A 176 5.31 -6.26 14.23
C LEU A 176 4.93 -7.47 13.37
N LEU A 177 5.48 -7.58 12.16
CA LEU A 177 4.98 -8.46 11.10
C LEU A 177 6.00 -9.55 10.79
N VAL A 178 5.51 -10.75 10.47
CA VAL A 178 6.29 -11.82 9.85
C VAL A 178 5.76 -12.00 8.43
N CYS A 179 6.62 -11.81 7.42
CA CYS A 179 6.24 -11.96 6.02
C CYS A 179 7.47 -12.15 5.14
N ASN A 180 7.35 -13.04 4.15
CA ASN A 180 8.40 -13.28 3.16
C ASN A 180 8.07 -12.66 1.80
N ASP A 181 6.79 -12.46 1.50
CA ASP A 181 6.28 -12.08 0.17
C ASP A 181 5.66 -10.69 0.17
N TYR A 182 6.15 -9.81 -0.72
CA TYR A 182 5.73 -8.42 -0.80
C TYR A 182 5.31 -8.04 -2.22
N ILE A 183 4.18 -7.36 -2.38
CA ILE A 183 3.75 -6.80 -3.67
C ILE A 183 4.15 -5.33 -3.78
N ILE A 184 4.75 -5.00 -4.91
CA ILE A 184 5.04 -3.65 -5.38
C ILE A 184 4.12 -3.34 -6.54
N SER A 185 3.19 -2.40 -6.35
CA SER A 185 2.17 -2.03 -7.34
C SER A 185 2.42 -0.61 -7.87
N THR A 186 3.32 -0.47 -8.85
CA THR A 186 3.68 0.80 -9.49
C THR A 186 4.32 0.55 -10.84
N ASP A 187 4.19 1.55 -11.74
CA ASP A 187 4.93 1.62 -12.99
C ASP A 187 6.21 2.48 -12.90
N GLY A 188 6.47 3.07 -11.73
CA GLY A 188 7.66 3.90 -11.47
C GLY A 188 7.64 5.30 -12.08
N ASN A 189 6.68 5.65 -12.94
CA ASN A 189 6.76 6.82 -13.82
C ASN A 189 6.63 8.17 -13.11
N ARG A 190 5.87 8.27 -12.02
CA ARG A 190 5.49 9.58 -11.47
C ARG A 190 6.32 10.01 -10.26
N PHE A 191 6.58 9.09 -9.34
CA PHE A 191 7.23 9.39 -8.05
C PHE A 191 8.49 8.58 -7.83
N PHE A 192 8.94 7.84 -8.84
CA PHE A 192 10.12 6.98 -8.78
C PHE A 192 10.07 5.92 -7.67
N HIS A 193 8.86 5.43 -7.35
CA HIS A 193 8.70 4.25 -6.49
C HIS A 193 8.81 2.97 -7.32
N PRO A 194 9.27 1.88 -6.72
CA PRO A 194 9.71 1.72 -5.35
C PRO A 194 11.08 2.34 -5.11
N ASP A 195 11.34 2.78 -3.88
CA ASP A 195 12.66 3.22 -3.48
C ASP A 195 13.59 2.03 -3.19
N LYS A 196 14.85 2.07 -3.62
CA LYS A 196 15.84 1.03 -3.26
C LYS A 196 16.06 0.91 -1.76
N LYS A 197 15.98 2.02 -1.04
CA LYS A 197 16.07 2.06 0.41
C LYS A 197 14.95 1.24 1.09
N MET A 198 13.76 1.13 0.47
CA MET A 198 12.68 0.28 0.97
C MET A 198 13.08 -1.21 0.99
N PHE A 199 13.71 -1.71 -0.09
CA PHE A 199 14.21 -3.10 -0.15
C PHE A 199 15.19 -3.37 1.00
N MET A 200 16.14 -2.45 1.21
CA MET A 200 17.12 -2.58 2.29
C MET A 200 16.46 -2.64 3.67
N LYS A 201 15.46 -1.78 3.93
CA LYS A 201 14.74 -1.77 5.20
C LYS A 201 14.07 -3.12 5.46
N ILE A 202 13.36 -3.66 4.48
CA ILE A 202 12.68 -4.95 4.60
C ILE A 202 13.69 -6.07 4.80
N CYS A 203 14.77 -6.10 4.03
CA CYS A 203 15.80 -7.12 4.15
C CYS A 203 16.53 -7.09 5.52
N ASN A 204 16.76 -5.91 6.08
CA ASN A 204 17.50 -5.75 7.33
C ASN A 204 16.63 -5.87 8.58
N TRP A 205 15.36 -5.45 8.51
CA TRP A 205 14.50 -5.35 9.70
C TRP A 205 13.26 -6.23 9.64
N GLY A 206 12.87 -6.68 8.44
CA GLY A 206 11.71 -7.55 8.28
C GLY A 206 11.91 -8.88 8.98
N GLN A 207 10.90 -9.29 9.76
CA GLN A 207 10.86 -10.63 10.31
C GLN A 207 10.31 -11.59 9.25
N ARG A 208 10.94 -12.72 9.11
CA ARG A 208 10.62 -13.76 8.13
C ARG A 208 10.75 -15.14 8.74
N ASP A 209 10.13 -16.11 8.09
CA ASP A 209 10.34 -17.50 8.41
C ASP A 209 11.82 -17.87 8.17
N LYS A 210 12.35 -18.71 9.06
CA LYS A 210 13.78 -19.05 9.04
C LYS A 210 14.17 -19.64 7.70
N ASP A 211 15.30 -19.16 7.20
CA ASP A 211 15.99 -19.63 6.00
C ASP A 211 15.28 -19.37 4.66
N GLU A 212 14.14 -18.70 4.63
CA GLU A 212 13.49 -18.30 3.39
C GLU A 212 14.00 -16.95 2.88
N LYS A 213 14.01 -16.79 1.56
CA LYS A 213 14.32 -15.52 0.92
C LYS A 213 13.10 -14.62 0.96
N ILE A 214 13.34 -13.31 0.98
CA ILE A 214 12.29 -12.33 0.75
C ILE A 214 12.00 -12.28 -0.76
N MET A 215 10.72 -12.28 -1.12
CA MET A 215 10.24 -12.17 -2.49
C MET A 215 9.53 -10.84 -2.72
N PHE A 216 9.94 -10.11 -3.76
CA PHE A 216 9.27 -8.89 -4.18
C PHE A 216 8.58 -9.13 -5.53
N HIS A 217 7.26 -9.10 -5.56
CA HIS A 217 6.42 -9.29 -6.75
C HIS A 217 6.05 -7.94 -7.33
N MET A 218 6.46 -7.67 -8.57
CA MET A 218 6.22 -6.39 -9.25
C MET A 218 5.21 -6.57 -10.38
N ASN A 219 4.19 -5.71 -10.43
CA ASN A 219 3.19 -5.73 -11.52
C ASN A 219 3.74 -5.24 -12.86
N TYR A 220 4.83 -4.46 -12.88
CA TYR A 220 5.55 -3.98 -14.07
C TYR A 220 7.02 -4.39 -14.01
N TYR A 221 7.27 -5.69 -13.76
CA TYR A 221 8.62 -6.20 -13.54
C TYR A 221 9.56 -5.94 -14.71
N ASP A 222 9.13 -6.27 -15.93
CA ASP A 222 9.98 -6.20 -17.12
C ASP A 222 10.38 -4.75 -17.47
N GLU A 223 9.52 -3.78 -17.15
CA GLU A 223 9.76 -2.36 -17.38
C GLU A 223 10.50 -1.69 -16.23
N LEU A 224 10.15 -2.05 -14.99
CA LEU A 224 10.58 -1.34 -13.78
C LEU A 224 11.88 -1.90 -13.20
N PHE A 225 12.02 -3.22 -13.10
CA PHE A 225 13.17 -3.83 -12.45
C PHE A 225 14.52 -3.43 -13.08
N PRO A 226 14.68 -3.37 -14.41
CA PRO A 226 15.92 -2.90 -15.02
C PRO A 226 16.30 -1.46 -14.65
N LEU A 227 15.31 -0.59 -14.38
CA LEU A 227 15.54 0.81 -14.01
C LEU A 227 16.05 0.97 -12.58
N LEU A 228 15.74 0.01 -11.70
CA LEU A 228 16.20 0.02 -10.30
C LEU A 228 17.70 -0.20 -10.16
N ASN A 229 18.38 -0.68 -11.22
CA ASN A 229 19.82 -0.96 -11.19
C ASN A 229 20.24 -1.79 -9.95
N ILE A 230 19.44 -2.79 -9.61
CA ILE A 230 19.73 -3.77 -8.55
C ILE A 230 20.57 -4.89 -9.15
N THR A 231 21.69 -5.20 -8.53
CA THR A 231 22.64 -6.21 -9.02
C THR A 231 22.38 -7.57 -8.36
N ASP A 232 22.79 -8.67 -9.05
CA ASP A 232 22.75 -10.02 -8.49
C ASP A 232 23.54 -10.12 -7.17
N THR A 233 24.63 -9.36 -7.05
CA THR A 233 25.42 -9.28 -5.83
C THR A 233 24.63 -8.65 -4.68
N GLU A 234 23.87 -7.58 -4.93
CA GLU A 234 23.00 -6.97 -3.93
C GLU A 234 21.88 -7.93 -3.51
N MET A 235 21.21 -8.57 -4.48
CA MET A 235 20.16 -9.55 -4.18
C MET A 235 20.70 -10.73 -3.35
N SER A 236 21.87 -11.24 -3.70
CA SER A 236 22.51 -12.33 -2.94
C SER A 236 22.93 -11.90 -1.54
N THR A 237 23.51 -10.70 -1.40
CA THR A 237 23.99 -10.17 -0.12
C THR A 237 22.84 -9.94 0.86
N TYR A 238 21.73 -9.36 0.39
CA TYR A 238 20.55 -9.04 1.19
C TYR A 238 19.50 -10.15 1.22
N LYS A 239 19.75 -11.27 0.52
CA LYS A 239 18.93 -12.49 0.48
C LYS A 239 17.49 -12.23 0.06
N PHE A 240 17.28 -11.59 -1.07
CA PHE A 240 15.98 -11.41 -1.68
C PHE A 240 15.98 -11.73 -3.17
N GLU A 241 14.79 -11.90 -3.72
CA GLU A 241 14.53 -12.07 -5.16
C GLU A 241 13.41 -11.13 -5.59
N CYS A 242 13.38 -10.84 -6.89
CA CYS A 242 12.31 -10.06 -7.51
C CYS A 242 11.73 -10.85 -8.68
N ASP A 243 10.42 -10.82 -8.84
CA ASP A 243 9.76 -11.40 -10.02
C ASP A 243 8.54 -10.58 -10.47
N GLY A 244 8.08 -10.89 -11.71
CA GLY A 244 6.83 -10.38 -12.26
C GLY A 244 5.72 -11.44 -12.31
N ARG A 245 5.97 -12.63 -11.77
CA ARG A 245 5.06 -13.76 -11.92
C ARG A 245 4.21 -13.91 -10.67
N ARG A 246 2.93 -13.63 -10.83
CA ARG A 246 1.92 -13.97 -9.84
C ARG A 246 1.63 -15.48 -9.93
N LYS A 247 2.23 -16.26 -9.07
CA LYS A 247 1.74 -17.59 -8.73
C LYS A 247 1.09 -17.50 -7.36
N PHE A 248 -0.17 -17.11 -7.35
CA PHE A 248 -1.02 -17.17 -6.16
C PHE A 248 -1.89 -18.41 -6.21
#